data_7300cdfb7a0b3fe069b62b3c236abccf
#
_entry.id   7300cdfb7a0b3fe069b62b3c236abccf
#
_cell.length_a   1.000
_cell.length_b   1.000
_cell.length_c   1.000
_cell.angle_alpha   90.00
_cell.angle_beta   90.00
_cell.angle_gamma   90.00
#
_symmetry.space_group_name_H-M   'P 1'
#
loop_
_entity.id
_entity.type
_entity.pdbx_description
1 polymer ?
#
loop_
_entity_poly.entity_id
_entity_poly.type
_entity_poly.pdbx_seq_one_letter_code
_entity_poly.pdbx_strand_id
1 'polypeptide(L)'
;MAKKDQMNKPKRRIYLSGGMSGVERAVYVRRFGEAERILRRHGYGCINPCRVWACRFPWIYRAMEFCLGHSKAYALILAYDLLLLMTRADGIAMLPGWQASRGAQIENYVSQHFWMQGISKAVTDEIEKIK
;
A
#
# COMPACT_ATOMS: atom_id res chain seq x y z
N MET A 1 -6.69 -21.51 26.44
CA MET A 1 -5.49 -20.67 26.64
C MET A 1 -4.78 -20.34 25.34
N ALA A 2 -4.57 -21.30 24.44
CA ALA A 2 -3.98 -21.05 23.11
C ALA A 2 -4.79 -20.04 22.27
N LYS A 3 -6.12 -20.05 22.37
CA LYS A 3 -6.99 -19.11 21.65
C LYS A 3 -6.88 -17.65 22.14
N LYS A 4 -6.61 -17.43 23.43
CA LYS A 4 -6.40 -16.08 23.98
C LYS A 4 -5.06 -15.51 23.52
N ASP A 5 -4.02 -16.32 23.47
CA ASP A 5 -2.70 -15.88 23.00
C ASP A 5 -2.71 -15.56 21.51
N GLN A 6 -3.50 -16.29 20.70
CA GLN A 6 -3.65 -16.00 19.29
C GLN A 6 -4.47 -14.73 19.03
N MET A 7 -5.47 -14.43 19.87
CA MET A 7 -6.28 -13.22 19.75
C MET A 7 -5.53 -11.95 20.16
N ASN A 8 -4.54 -12.08 21.04
CA ASN A 8 -3.75 -10.96 21.55
C ASN A 8 -2.48 -10.68 20.75
N LYS A 9 -2.14 -11.50 19.75
CA LYS A 9 -1.02 -11.22 18.86
C LYS A 9 -1.37 -10.05 17.97
N PRO A 10 -0.52 -9.00 17.91
CA PRO A 10 -0.75 -7.92 16.96
C PRO A 10 -0.76 -8.49 15.55
N LYS A 11 -1.79 -8.15 14.77
CA LYS A 11 -1.86 -8.54 13.38
C LYS A 11 -0.70 -7.90 12.61
N ARG A 12 -0.01 -8.70 11.81
CA ARG A 12 1.00 -8.15 10.90
C ARG A 12 0.30 -7.21 9.94
N ARG A 13 0.85 -6.01 9.82
CA ARG A 13 0.31 -4.98 8.93
C ARG A 13 1.06 -5.00 7.62
N ILE A 14 0.35 -5.22 6.55
CA ILE A 14 0.92 -5.28 5.21
C ILE A 14 0.57 -4.02 4.45
N TYR A 15 1.59 -3.33 3.95
CA TYR A 15 1.44 -2.15 3.12
C TYR A 15 1.15 -2.59 1.68
N LEU A 16 0.13 -2.01 1.06
CA LEU A 16 -0.19 -2.27 -0.34
C LEU A 16 0.54 -1.28 -1.24
N SER A 17 1.26 -1.79 -2.22
CA SER A 17 2.00 -0.99 -3.18
C SER A 17 1.58 -1.35 -4.61
N GLY A 18 1.37 -0.35 -5.43
CA GLY A 18 0.95 -0.55 -6.82
C GLY A 18 0.83 0.76 -7.57
N GLY A 19 0.59 0.69 -8.87
CA GLY A 19 0.49 1.85 -9.72
C GLY A 19 -0.81 2.61 -9.53
N MET A 20 -0.69 3.91 -9.30
CA MET A 20 -1.81 4.85 -9.29
C MET A 20 -1.69 5.87 -10.40
N SER A 21 -0.47 6.33 -10.71
CA SER A 21 -0.22 7.34 -11.74
C SER A 21 -0.61 6.80 -13.12
N GLY A 22 -1.39 7.58 -13.87
CA GLY A 22 -1.84 7.19 -15.19
C GLY A 22 -2.98 6.16 -15.20
N VAL A 23 -3.48 5.76 -14.04
CA VAL A 23 -4.59 4.83 -13.89
C VAL A 23 -5.81 5.59 -13.38
N GLU A 24 -6.98 5.29 -13.93
CA GLU A 24 -8.23 5.90 -13.46
C GLU A 24 -8.45 5.59 -11.97
N ARG A 25 -8.90 6.60 -11.22
CA ARG A 25 -9.07 6.50 -9.77
C ARG A 25 -9.99 5.33 -9.38
N ALA A 26 -11.11 5.16 -10.07
CA ALA A 26 -12.05 4.08 -9.78
C ALA A 26 -11.38 2.70 -9.91
N VAL A 27 -10.47 2.55 -10.88
CA VAL A 27 -9.76 1.29 -11.14
C VAL A 27 -8.76 0.99 -10.01
N TYR A 28 -7.86 1.94 -9.68
CA TYR A 28 -6.86 1.64 -8.67
C TYR A 28 -7.47 1.54 -7.27
N VAL A 29 -8.48 2.32 -6.94
CA VAL A 29 -9.19 2.19 -5.67
C VAL A 29 -9.82 0.80 -5.52
N ARG A 30 -10.43 0.29 -6.59
CA ARG A 30 -10.99 -1.06 -6.62
C ARG A 30 -9.93 -2.13 -6.42
N ARG A 31 -8.81 -2.02 -7.14
CA ARG A 31 -7.70 -2.99 -7.05
C ARG A 31 -7.11 -3.03 -5.63
N PHE A 32 -6.84 -1.87 -5.06
CA PHE A 32 -6.32 -1.78 -3.69
C PHE A 32 -7.33 -2.32 -2.68
N GLY A 33 -8.63 -2.04 -2.88
CA GLY A 33 -9.69 -2.56 -2.01
C GLY A 33 -9.81 -4.08 -2.06
N GLU A 34 -9.67 -4.68 -3.25
CA GLU A 34 -9.67 -6.13 -3.39
C GLU A 34 -8.47 -6.77 -2.69
N ALA A 35 -7.28 -6.20 -2.86
CA ALA A 35 -6.08 -6.67 -2.18
C ALA A 35 -6.22 -6.57 -0.66
N GLU A 36 -6.79 -5.47 -0.16
CA GLU A 36 -7.06 -5.31 1.27
C GLU A 36 -7.98 -6.41 1.79
N ARG A 37 -9.05 -6.74 1.07
CA ARG A 37 -9.98 -7.80 1.46
C ARG A 37 -9.28 -9.15 1.51
N ILE A 38 -8.42 -9.45 0.54
CA ILE A 38 -7.65 -10.69 0.52
C ILE A 38 -6.75 -10.78 1.76
N LEU A 39 -6.01 -9.71 2.06
CA LEU A 39 -5.13 -9.67 3.22
C LEU A 39 -5.89 -9.86 4.53
N ARG A 40 -7.00 -9.16 4.71
CA ARG A 40 -7.81 -9.26 5.91
C ARG A 40 -8.43 -10.65 6.09
N ARG A 41 -8.84 -11.26 4.99
CA ARG A 41 -9.38 -12.63 5.02
C ARG A 41 -8.35 -13.64 5.49
N HIS A 42 -7.07 -13.42 5.21
CA HIS A 42 -5.96 -14.26 5.65
C HIS A 42 -5.39 -13.85 7.01
N GLY A 43 -6.04 -12.94 7.72
CA GLY A 43 -5.64 -12.54 9.08
C GLY A 43 -4.60 -11.44 9.17
N TYR A 44 -4.26 -10.78 8.06
CA TYR A 44 -3.34 -9.64 8.07
C TYR A 44 -4.09 -8.33 8.31
N GLY A 45 -3.41 -7.38 8.98
CA GLY A 45 -3.81 -5.99 8.92
C GLY A 45 -3.35 -5.39 7.59
N CYS A 46 -3.93 -4.29 7.18
CA CYS A 46 -3.61 -3.69 5.89
C CYS A 46 -3.45 -2.18 6.00
N ILE A 47 -2.40 -1.66 5.39
CA ILE A 47 -2.22 -0.22 5.17
C ILE A 47 -2.48 0.04 3.69
N ASN A 48 -3.62 0.64 3.40
CA ASN A 48 -4.05 0.94 2.04
C ASN A 48 -3.80 2.41 1.75
N PRO A 49 -2.86 2.75 0.84
CA PRO A 49 -2.55 4.16 0.53
C PRO A 49 -3.74 4.95 -0.01
N CYS A 50 -4.73 4.28 -0.60
CA CYS A 50 -5.95 4.95 -1.08
C CYS A 50 -6.78 5.54 0.05
N ARG A 51 -6.55 5.12 1.30
CA ARG A 51 -7.20 5.67 2.48
C ARG A 51 -6.43 6.80 3.14
N VAL A 52 -5.23 7.09 2.64
CA VAL A 52 -4.44 8.26 3.07
C VAL A 52 -5.19 9.52 2.66
N TRP A 53 -5.14 10.55 3.49
CA TRP A 53 -5.91 11.79 3.30
C TRP A 53 -5.77 12.40 1.91
N ALA A 54 -4.57 12.39 1.33
CA ALA A 54 -4.33 12.98 0.01
C ALA A 54 -4.97 12.16 -1.12
N CYS A 55 -5.03 10.84 -0.98
CA CYS A 55 -5.67 9.96 -1.97
C CYS A 55 -7.18 9.91 -1.77
N ARG A 56 -7.64 9.95 -0.52
CA ARG A 56 -9.05 9.91 -0.17
C ARG A 56 -9.77 11.20 -0.58
N PHE A 57 -9.07 12.35 -0.50
CA PHE A 57 -9.63 13.65 -0.84
C PHE A 57 -8.82 14.27 -1.99
N PRO A 58 -9.23 14.04 -3.25
CA PRO A 58 -8.48 14.54 -4.42
C PRO A 58 -8.25 16.05 -4.45
N TRP A 59 -9.14 16.83 -3.82
CA TRP A 59 -9.00 18.29 -3.75
C TRP A 59 -7.75 18.70 -2.96
N ILE A 60 -7.34 17.91 -1.97
CA ILE A 60 -6.12 18.19 -1.19
C ILE A 60 -4.89 18.05 -2.11
N TYR A 61 -4.85 16.99 -2.94
CA TYR A 61 -3.76 16.83 -3.89
C TYR A 61 -3.70 17.96 -4.89
N ARG A 62 -4.86 18.39 -5.40
CA ARG A 62 -4.93 19.53 -6.33
C ARG A 62 -4.43 20.83 -5.70
N ALA A 63 -4.76 21.08 -4.44
CA ALA A 63 -4.26 22.23 -3.71
C ALA A 63 -2.75 22.17 -3.53
N MET A 64 -2.20 20.99 -3.24
CA MET A 64 -0.76 20.78 -3.14
C MET A 64 -0.07 21.02 -4.48
N GLU A 65 -0.63 20.52 -5.59
CA GLU A 65 -0.10 20.76 -6.93
C GLU A 65 -0.09 22.25 -7.28
N PHE A 66 -1.15 22.97 -6.92
CA PHE A 66 -1.24 24.39 -7.15
C PHE A 66 -0.15 25.16 -6.39
N CYS A 67 0.09 24.81 -5.13
CA CYS A 67 1.05 25.52 -4.27
C CYS A 67 2.49 25.14 -4.54
N LEU A 68 2.77 23.86 -4.87
CA LEU A 68 4.12 23.32 -4.91
C LEU A 68 4.57 22.86 -6.30
N GLY A 69 3.63 22.71 -7.23
CA GLY A 69 3.86 22.05 -8.51
C GLY A 69 3.69 20.54 -8.43
N HIS A 70 3.53 19.92 -9.59
CA HIS A 70 3.24 18.49 -9.69
C HIS A 70 4.33 17.61 -9.07
N SER A 71 5.60 17.88 -9.40
CA SER A 71 6.72 17.03 -8.95
C SER A 71 6.89 17.05 -7.44
N LYS A 72 6.78 18.21 -6.81
CA LYS A 72 6.93 18.34 -5.36
C LYS A 72 5.73 17.78 -4.61
N ALA A 73 4.52 17.97 -5.12
CA ALA A 73 3.32 17.37 -4.54
C ALA A 73 3.41 15.85 -4.57
N TYR A 74 3.80 15.28 -5.69
CA TYR A 74 4.02 13.83 -5.83
C TYR A 74 5.08 13.32 -4.86
N ALA A 75 6.21 14.05 -4.76
CA ALA A 75 7.30 13.67 -3.86
C ALA A 75 6.86 13.68 -2.38
N LEU A 76 6.04 14.66 -1.98
CA LEU A 76 5.52 14.70 -0.61
C LEU A 76 4.60 13.52 -0.30
N ILE A 77 3.73 13.14 -1.22
CA ILE A 77 2.84 12.00 -1.04
C ILE A 77 3.67 10.71 -0.96
N LEU A 78 4.63 10.54 -1.85
CA LEU A 78 5.51 9.38 -1.82
C LEU A 78 6.31 9.32 -0.52
N ALA A 79 6.82 10.46 -0.04
CA ALA A 79 7.54 10.53 1.24
C ALA A 79 6.65 10.11 2.41
N TYR A 80 5.38 10.55 2.42
CA TYR A 80 4.43 10.15 3.44
C TYR A 80 4.13 8.65 3.38
N ASP A 81 3.94 8.11 2.19
CA ASP A 81 3.70 6.69 1.99
C ASP A 81 4.91 5.85 2.44
N LEU A 82 6.12 6.30 2.12
CA LEU A 82 7.35 5.65 2.59
C LEU A 82 7.47 5.72 4.11
N LEU A 83 7.07 6.82 4.72
CA LEU A 83 7.07 6.96 6.17
C LEU A 83 6.11 5.94 6.82
N LEU A 84 4.91 5.77 6.26
CA LEU A 84 3.96 4.76 6.71
C LEU A 84 4.53 3.36 6.56
N LEU A 85 5.12 3.07 5.39
CA LEU A 85 5.74 1.79 5.10
C LEU A 85 6.83 1.45 6.12
N MET A 86 7.72 2.39 6.38
CA MET A 86 8.87 2.18 7.26
C MET A 86 8.51 2.12 8.74
N THR A 87 7.49 2.87 9.17
CA THR A 87 7.18 3.01 10.59
C THR A 87 6.03 2.13 11.07
N ARG A 88 5.10 1.77 10.20
CA ARG A 88 3.87 1.06 10.58
C ARG A 88 3.68 -0.28 9.92
N ALA A 89 4.37 -0.55 8.81
CA ALA A 89 4.20 -1.81 8.10
C ALA A 89 5.19 -2.86 8.58
N ASP A 90 4.73 -4.10 8.62
CA ASP A 90 5.55 -5.27 8.92
C ASP A 90 5.99 -5.98 7.63
N GLY A 91 5.33 -5.67 6.53
CA GLY A 91 5.62 -6.24 5.22
C GLY A 91 4.96 -5.46 4.11
N ILE A 92 5.20 -5.86 2.89
CA ILE A 92 4.67 -5.21 1.70
C ILE A 92 4.02 -6.24 0.77
N ALA A 93 2.94 -5.86 0.12
CA ALA A 93 2.30 -6.65 -0.93
C ALA A 93 2.23 -5.80 -2.21
N MET A 94 2.80 -6.33 -3.28
CA MET A 94 2.85 -5.65 -4.58
C MET A 94 1.64 -6.04 -5.41
N LEU A 95 0.90 -5.05 -5.92
CA LEU A 95 -0.22 -5.30 -6.83
C LEU A 95 0.27 -5.55 -8.26
N PRO A 96 -0.52 -6.25 -9.10
CA PRO A 96 -0.14 -6.50 -10.49
C PRO A 96 0.18 -5.21 -11.24
N GLY A 97 1.23 -5.23 -12.04
CA GLY A 97 1.64 -4.07 -12.83
C GLY A 97 2.47 -3.04 -12.08
N TRP A 98 2.89 -3.34 -10.85
CA TRP A 98 3.65 -2.40 -10.03
C TRP A 98 4.98 -1.99 -10.67
N GLN A 99 5.55 -2.84 -11.52
CA GLN A 99 6.83 -2.57 -12.20
C GLN A 99 6.77 -1.34 -13.10
N ALA A 100 5.58 -0.98 -13.57
CA ALA A 100 5.39 0.21 -14.40
C ALA A 100 5.25 1.50 -13.57
N SER A 101 5.18 1.40 -12.25
CA SER A 101 5.01 2.54 -11.36
C SER A 101 6.32 2.88 -10.67
N ARG A 102 6.80 4.10 -10.88
CA ARG A 102 8.02 4.59 -10.21
C ARG A 102 7.88 4.57 -8.69
N GLY A 103 6.74 5.02 -8.17
CA GLY A 103 6.48 5.03 -6.74
C GLY A 103 6.50 3.63 -6.14
N ALA A 104 5.83 2.68 -6.78
CA ALA A 104 5.82 1.28 -6.33
C ALA A 104 7.20 0.64 -6.39
N GLN A 105 8.01 0.96 -7.39
CA GLN A 105 9.39 0.49 -7.47
C GLN A 105 10.23 1.00 -6.30
N ILE A 106 10.07 2.27 -5.94
CA ILE A 106 10.77 2.87 -4.80
C ILE A 106 10.32 2.22 -3.50
N GLU A 107 9.03 2.03 -3.31
CA GLU A 107 8.48 1.38 -2.12
C GLU A 107 9.00 -0.05 -1.99
N ASN A 108 9.04 -0.80 -3.08
CA ASN A 108 9.58 -2.16 -3.09
C ASN A 108 11.07 -2.17 -2.72
N TYR A 109 11.85 -1.25 -3.29
CA TYR A 109 13.28 -1.12 -2.99
C TYR A 109 13.51 -0.85 -1.50
N VAL A 110 12.77 0.11 -0.94
CA VAL A 110 12.86 0.47 0.48
C VAL A 110 12.51 -0.73 1.35
N SER A 111 11.43 -1.45 1.02
CA SER A 111 10.99 -2.61 1.80
C SER A 111 12.06 -3.71 1.90
N GLN A 112 12.79 -3.93 0.80
CA GLN A 112 13.87 -4.93 0.79
C GLN A 112 15.05 -4.54 1.68
N HIS A 113 15.26 -3.25 1.90
CA HIS A 113 16.37 -2.74 2.70
C HIS A 113 16.07 -2.64 4.19
N PHE A 114 14.79 -2.69 4.60
CA PHE A 114 14.37 -2.51 5.99
C PHE A 114 13.81 -3.78 6.64
N TRP A 115 14.27 -4.96 6.18
CA TRP A 115 13.96 -6.24 6.81
C TRP A 115 12.46 -6.55 6.89
N MET A 116 11.70 -6.09 5.94
CA MET A 116 10.27 -6.37 5.94
C MET A 116 9.97 -7.83 5.63
N GLN A 117 9.10 -8.41 6.42
CA GLN A 117 8.72 -9.80 6.24
C GLN A 117 7.78 -9.95 5.05
N GLY A 118 7.98 -10.99 4.26
CA GLY A 118 7.08 -11.32 3.17
C GLY A 118 5.75 -11.86 3.66
N ILE A 119 4.77 -11.86 2.79
CA ILE A 119 3.47 -12.51 3.01
C ILE A 119 3.53 -13.94 2.47
N SER A 120 2.57 -14.77 2.87
CA SER A 120 2.53 -16.15 2.39
C SER A 120 2.32 -16.20 0.86
N LYS A 121 2.84 -17.25 0.23
CA LYS A 121 2.72 -17.44 -1.21
C LYS A 121 1.26 -17.52 -1.66
N ALA A 122 0.40 -18.15 -0.87
CA ALA A 122 -1.02 -18.27 -1.19
C ALA A 122 -1.68 -16.91 -1.30
N VAL A 123 -1.37 -15.97 -0.40
CA VAL A 123 -1.90 -14.60 -0.41
C VAL A 123 -1.32 -13.84 -1.60
N THR A 124 -0.03 -13.96 -1.87
CA THR A 124 0.61 -13.35 -3.03
C THR A 124 -0.05 -13.79 -4.33
N ASP A 125 -0.29 -15.10 -4.48
CA ASP A 125 -0.92 -15.65 -5.67
C ASP A 125 -2.33 -15.10 -5.88
N GLU A 126 -3.12 -14.95 -4.81
CA GLU A 126 -4.45 -14.35 -4.89
C GLU A 126 -4.40 -12.89 -5.33
N ILE A 127 -3.46 -12.12 -4.78
CA ILE A 127 -3.29 -10.71 -5.12
C ILE A 127 -2.87 -10.56 -6.59
N GLU A 128 -2.00 -11.42 -7.08
CA GLU A 128 -1.55 -11.39 -8.48
C GLU A 128 -2.67 -11.64 -9.48
N LYS A 129 -3.77 -12.26 -9.06
CA LYS A 129 -4.94 -12.51 -9.90
C LYS A 129 -5.89 -11.31 -9.99
N ILE A 130 -5.66 -10.26 -9.28
CA ILE A 130 -6.50 -9.05 -9.33
C ILE A 130 -6.36 -8.39 -10.71
N LYS A 131 -7.50 -8.09 -11.34
CA LYS A 131 -7.54 -7.44 -12.65
C LYS A 131 -7.72 -5.92 -12.46
#